data_a27d8f7ea7b90ddd15c8e7f650f03aaf
#
_entry.id   a27d8f7ea7b90ddd15c8e7f650f03aaf
#
_cell.length_a   1.000
_cell.length_b   1.000
_cell.length_c   1.000
_cell.angle_alpha   90.00
_cell.angle_beta   90.00
_cell.angle_gamma   90.00
#
_symmetry.space_group_name_H-M   'P 1'
#
loop_
_entity.id
_entity.type
_entity.pdbx_description
1 polymer ?
#
loop_
_entity_poly.entity_id
_entity_poly.type
_entity_poly.pdbx_seq_one_letter_code
_entity_poly.pdbx_strand_id
1 'polypeptide(L)'
;MPILSNESLDDQILLDGNDSFVGGQISSTRANLIPPDAYVEGKNVDLDEFGNAVTRRGADLTVGYLVWEEATVDPDNLWENEGQLWNGLTAPIRGVAYFDTGATENLVLADGSTTLKISTESGDFSVITGSAIATDATVQFAQMVNRMYYADGNGDLRYIDDSGANTAISGGRITSIEITQDGEGYTSVPAITFSSGAAVATSVLGYGGKVVSASVDTAGSGYSTTTPPTISFDAAPAGGTTAEGVAKVSQTPSKPDLLVTHTNRLFATSADASVPDDTIYVSDILDGESWDLAGNSIRVGGGDGDPIVAL
;
A
#
# COMPACT_ATOMS: atom_id res chain seq x y z
N MET A 1 31.69 -43.98 1.22
CA MET A 1 30.82 -42.82 1.27
C MET A 1 30.26 -42.76 2.69
N PRO A 2 30.66 -41.85 3.56
CA PRO A 2 30.13 -41.81 4.91
C PRO A 2 28.66 -41.42 4.84
N ILE A 3 27.83 -42.16 5.53
CA ILE A 3 26.42 -41.85 5.77
C ILE A 3 26.44 -40.65 6.69
N LEU A 4 26.05 -39.51 6.18
CA LEU A 4 25.95 -38.27 6.93
C LEU A 4 24.84 -38.42 7.97
N SER A 5 25.19 -38.27 9.24
CA SER A 5 24.24 -38.27 10.34
C SER A 5 23.37 -36.99 10.27
N ASN A 6 22.16 -37.09 10.76
CA ASN A 6 21.11 -36.06 10.75
C ASN A 6 21.43 -34.81 11.60
N GLU A 7 22.71 -34.51 11.81
CA GLU A 7 23.16 -33.36 12.59
C GLU A 7 23.44 -32.21 11.64
N SER A 8 22.69 -31.15 11.81
CA SER A 8 22.69 -29.85 11.17
C SER A 8 23.35 -29.77 9.78
N LEU A 9 22.51 -29.64 8.76
CA LEU A 9 22.91 -29.42 7.36
C LEU A 9 23.83 -28.19 7.17
N ASP A 10 23.91 -27.28 8.12
CA ASP A 10 24.75 -26.09 8.03
C ASP A 10 26.26 -26.43 7.93
N ASP A 11 26.70 -27.52 8.59
CA ASP A 11 28.10 -27.95 8.52
C ASP A 11 28.39 -28.85 7.31
N GLN A 12 27.39 -29.42 6.65
CA GLN A 12 27.58 -30.49 5.65
C GLN A 12 27.73 -29.95 4.23
N ILE A 13 27.19 -28.77 3.96
CA ILE A 13 27.32 -28.10 2.65
C ILE A 13 28.78 -27.69 2.39
N LEU A 14 29.53 -27.44 3.45
CA LEU A 14 30.94 -27.01 3.38
C LEU A 14 31.96 -28.16 3.30
N LEU A 15 31.53 -29.40 3.52
CA LEU A 15 32.46 -30.51 3.69
C LEU A 15 32.65 -31.43 2.45
N ASP A 16 31.85 -31.27 1.41
CA ASP A 16 31.90 -32.20 0.26
C ASP A 16 32.58 -31.64 -0.99
N GLY A 17 33.28 -30.51 -0.88
CA GLY A 17 34.12 -29.99 -1.95
C GLY A 17 33.36 -29.53 -3.22
N ASN A 18 32.08 -29.32 -3.13
CA ASN A 18 31.28 -28.79 -4.22
C ASN A 18 31.34 -27.26 -4.15
N ASP A 19 32.02 -26.65 -5.09
CA ASP A 19 32.21 -25.21 -5.14
C ASP A 19 30.95 -24.45 -5.63
N SER A 20 29.93 -25.19 -6.13
CA SER A 20 28.69 -24.55 -6.61
C SER A 20 27.49 -25.52 -6.64
N PHE A 21 26.27 -24.99 -6.49
CA PHE A 21 25.00 -25.70 -6.53
C PHE A 21 24.12 -25.22 -7.69
N VAL A 22 24.67 -25.27 -8.89
CA VAL A 22 23.96 -24.83 -10.11
C VAL A 22 22.66 -25.58 -10.36
N GLY A 23 22.56 -26.83 -9.88
CA GLY A 23 21.35 -27.65 -9.96
C GLY A 23 20.20 -27.22 -9.03
N GLY A 24 20.47 -26.30 -8.09
CA GLY A 24 19.46 -25.77 -7.16
C GLY A 24 18.93 -26.79 -6.15
N GLN A 25 17.85 -26.46 -5.47
CA GLN A 25 17.22 -27.33 -4.47
C GLN A 25 16.30 -28.38 -5.11
N ILE A 26 16.51 -29.64 -4.80
CA ILE A 26 15.67 -30.78 -5.23
C ILE A 26 15.16 -31.53 -4.01
N SER A 27 13.93 -31.26 -3.57
CA SER A 27 13.31 -31.87 -2.39
C SER A 27 12.37 -33.03 -2.68
N SER A 28 12.00 -33.24 -3.96
CA SER A 28 11.03 -34.28 -4.38
C SER A 28 11.64 -35.63 -4.76
N THR A 29 12.95 -35.71 -4.82
CA THR A 29 13.67 -36.92 -5.27
C THR A 29 14.43 -37.57 -4.11
N ARG A 30 14.63 -38.89 -4.17
CA ARG A 30 15.44 -39.59 -3.17
C ARG A 30 16.87 -39.05 -3.19
N ALA A 31 17.47 -38.87 -2.02
CA ALA A 31 18.77 -38.24 -1.86
C ALA A 31 19.90 -38.88 -2.72
N ASN A 32 19.83 -40.19 -2.99
CA ASN A 32 20.81 -40.91 -3.83
C ASN A 32 20.65 -40.67 -5.34
N LEU A 33 19.61 -39.99 -5.75
CA LEU A 33 19.33 -39.64 -7.16
C LEU A 33 19.50 -38.12 -7.44
N ILE A 34 19.89 -37.37 -6.43
CA ILE A 34 20.12 -35.94 -6.57
C ILE A 34 21.48 -35.75 -7.24
N PRO A 35 21.57 -34.90 -8.29
CA PRO A 35 22.84 -34.57 -8.90
C PRO A 35 23.82 -33.95 -7.88
N PRO A 36 25.14 -34.14 -8.05
CA PRO A 36 26.13 -33.64 -7.09
C PRO A 36 26.17 -32.09 -7.03
N ASP A 37 25.60 -31.38 -8.00
CA ASP A 37 25.49 -29.94 -8.08
C ASP A 37 24.15 -29.40 -7.58
N ALA A 38 23.36 -30.23 -6.87
CA ALA A 38 22.09 -29.86 -6.26
C ALA A 38 22.08 -30.20 -4.76
N TYR A 39 21.17 -29.59 -4.01
CA TYR A 39 21.00 -29.81 -2.58
C TYR A 39 19.54 -30.15 -2.21
N VAL A 40 19.37 -30.84 -1.09
CA VAL A 40 18.05 -31.28 -0.62
C VAL A 40 17.33 -30.23 0.18
N GLU A 41 18.03 -29.57 1.08
CA GLU A 41 17.49 -28.57 1.99
C GLU A 41 18.56 -27.53 2.32
N GLY A 42 18.18 -26.26 2.37
CA GLY A 42 19.01 -25.17 2.82
C GLY A 42 18.20 -24.19 3.68
N LYS A 43 18.81 -23.74 4.79
CA LYS A 43 18.23 -22.70 5.66
C LYS A 43 19.08 -21.45 5.60
N ASN A 44 18.45 -20.29 5.39
CA ASN A 44 19.13 -19.01 5.32
C ASN A 44 20.26 -18.94 4.29
N VAL A 45 20.12 -19.74 3.22
CA VAL A 45 21.08 -19.83 2.13
C VAL A 45 20.38 -19.44 0.83
N ASP A 46 21.06 -18.64 0.04
CA ASP A 46 20.70 -18.33 -1.34
C ASP A 46 21.83 -18.76 -2.27
N LEU A 47 21.55 -18.88 -3.56
CA LEU A 47 22.58 -19.15 -4.55
C LEU A 47 22.88 -17.88 -5.32
N ASP A 48 24.14 -17.53 -5.45
CA ASP A 48 24.55 -16.46 -6.33
C ASP A 48 24.44 -16.84 -7.83
N GLU A 49 24.71 -15.93 -8.72
CA GLU A 49 24.66 -16.17 -10.17
C GLU A 49 25.64 -17.24 -10.67
N PHE A 50 26.62 -17.63 -9.84
CA PHE A 50 27.59 -18.67 -10.12
C PHE A 50 27.23 -20.00 -9.43
N GLY A 51 26.13 -20.07 -8.70
CA GLY A 51 25.68 -21.24 -7.96
C GLY A 51 26.39 -21.46 -6.62
N ASN A 52 27.14 -20.47 -6.09
CA ASN A 52 27.74 -20.60 -4.76
C ASN A 52 26.68 -20.33 -3.69
N ALA A 53 26.73 -21.11 -2.61
CA ALA A 53 25.88 -20.89 -1.46
C ALA A 53 26.33 -19.63 -0.71
N VAL A 54 25.46 -18.63 -0.63
CA VAL A 54 25.69 -17.40 0.10
C VAL A 54 24.64 -17.24 1.19
N THR A 55 25.01 -16.61 2.28
CA THR A 55 24.04 -16.31 3.34
C THR A 55 22.93 -15.41 2.78
N ARG A 56 21.67 -15.78 2.97
CA ARG A 56 20.53 -15.00 2.54
C ARG A 56 20.62 -13.61 3.15
N ARG A 57 20.74 -12.61 2.31
CA ARG A 57 20.63 -11.21 2.74
C ARG A 57 19.14 -10.90 2.90
N GLY A 58 18.61 -11.06 4.10
CA GLY A 58 17.23 -10.77 4.43
C GLY A 58 17.12 -9.62 5.41
N ALA A 59 15.91 -9.37 5.89
CA ALA A 59 15.61 -8.41 6.95
C ALA A 59 16.45 -8.61 8.23
N ASP A 60 16.95 -9.83 8.46
CA ASP A 60 17.85 -10.17 9.55
C ASP A 60 19.14 -9.34 9.57
N LEU A 61 19.66 -8.95 8.42
CA LEU A 61 20.91 -8.16 8.39
C LEU A 61 20.70 -6.72 8.84
N THR A 62 19.55 -6.15 8.59
CA THR A 62 19.22 -4.81 9.08
C THR A 62 18.94 -4.86 10.58
N VAL A 63 18.21 -5.86 11.03
CA VAL A 63 17.94 -6.09 12.44
C VAL A 63 19.22 -6.52 13.17
N GLY A 64 19.95 -7.47 12.61
CA GLY A 64 21.21 -7.95 13.19
C GLY A 64 22.31 -6.88 13.23
N TYR A 65 22.35 -5.96 12.27
CA TYR A 65 23.32 -4.87 12.29
C TYR A 65 23.00 -3.83 13.36
N LEU A 66 21.73 -3.45 13.50
CA LEU A 66 21.29 -2.52 14.55
C LEU A 66 21.44 -3.15 15.96
N VAL A 67 21.12 -4.42 16.07
CA VAL A 67 21.32 -5.19 17.32
C VAL A 67 22.80 -5.31 17.67
N TRP A 68 23.67 -5.49 16.67
CA TRP A 68 25.08 -5.73 16.91
C TRP A 68 25.86 -4.48 17.35
N GLU A 69 25.51 -3.30 16.90
CA GLU A 69 26.20 -2.07 17.31
C GLU A 69 25.94 -1.70 18.77
N GLU A 70 24.76 -2.00 19.31
CA GLU A 70 24.43 -1.75 20.72
C GLU A 70 24.65 -2.95 21.64
N ALA A 71 24.77 -4.16 21.11
CA ALA A 71 25.02 -5.39 21.85
C ALA A 71 26.43 -5.49 22.47
N THR A 72 27.16 -4.40 22.54
CA THR A 72 28.45 -4.34 23.25
C THR A 72 28.33 -4.49 24.78
N VAL A 73 27.13 -4.69 25.31
CA VAL A 73 26.87 -4.62 26.74
C VAL A 73 26.82 -5.99 27.42
N ASP A 74 26.31 -7.03 26.80
CA ASP A 74 26.32 -8.37 27.41
C ASP A 74 26.04 -9.49 26.38
N PRO A 75 27.05 -10.30 25.99
CA PRO A 75 26.87 -11.40 25.08
C PRO A 75 25.99 -12.56 25.59
N ASP A 76 25.79 -12.63 26.92
CA ASP A 76 24.95 -13.68 27.52
C ASP A 76 23.45 -13.29 27.58
N ASN A 77 23.12 -12.04 27.26
CA ASN A 77 21.75 -11.48 27.31
C ASN A 77 21.27 -10.90 25.98
N LEU A 78 21.79 -11.37 24.88
CA LEU A 78 21.45 -10.88 23.54
C LEU A 78 19.93 -10.87 23.28
N TRP A 79 19.21 -11.88 23.77
CA TRP A 79 17.76 -11.99 23.59
C TRP A 79 16.94 -11.05 24.47
N GLU A 80 17.44 -10.70 25.65
CA GLU A 80 16.79 -9.71 26.52
C GLU A 80 17.01 -8.28 26.02
N ASN A 81 18.15 -8.03 25.37
CA ASN A 81 18.47 -6.74 24.79
C ASN A 81 17.75 -6.48 23.44
N GLU A 82 17.37 -7.50 22.69
CA GLU A 82 16.55 -7.33 21.49
C GLU A 82 15.26 -6.56 21.77
N GLY A 83 14.63 -6.76 22.92
CA GLY A 83 13.47 -5.98 23.35
C GLY A 83 13.77 -4.52 23.69
N GLN A 84 15.04 -4.16 23.90
CA GLN A 84 15.45 -2.80 24.23
C GLN A 84 15.94 -1.99 23.03
N LEU A 85 16.45 -2.66 22.00
CA LEU A 85 16.96 -2.02 20.79
C LEU A 85 15.86 -1.44 19.92
N TRP A 86 14.66 -1.97 20.04
CA TRP A 86 13.49 -1.53 19.32
C TRP A 86 12.44 -1.00 20.32
N ASN A 87 12.82 0.05 21.03
CA ASN A 87 11.88 0.72 21.92
C ASN A 87 10.62 1.13 21.15
N GLY A 88 9.49 0.85 21.77
CA GLY A 88 8.18 1.19 21.22
C GLY A 88 7.48 0.07 20.43
N LEU A 89 8.09 -1.12 20.29
CA LEU A 89 7.42 -2.30 19.75
C LEU A 89 6.84 -3.17 20.86
N THR A 90 5.68 -3.75 20.64
CA THR A 90 4.92 -4.48 21.67
C THR A 90 4.56 -5.91 21.29
N ALA A 91 4.67 -6.29 20.01
CA ALA A 91 4.21 -7.58 19.51
C ALA A 91 4.95 -7.97 18.21
N PRO A 92 4.74 -9.18 17.67
CA PRO A 92 5.35 -9.59 16.42
C PRO A 92 5.02 -8.63 15.26
N ILE A 93 6.02 -8.35 14.43
CA ILE A 93 5.85 -7.50 13.25
C ILE A 93 4.89 -8.19 12.26
N ARG A 94 3.84 -7.47 11.87
CA ARG A 94 2.78 -7.90 10.96
C ARG A 94 2.83 -7.22 9.59
N GLY A 95 3.74 -6.29 9.42
CA GLY A 95 4.01 -5.60 8.18
C GLY A 95 5.13 -4.60 8.37
N VAL A 96 5.95 -4.43 7.36
CA VAL A 96 7.05 -3.46 7.35
C VAL A 96 7.22 -2.89 5.95
N ALA A 97 7.52 -1.60 5.87
CA ALA A 97 7.86 -0.94 4.62
C ALA A 97 8.91 0.14 4.84
N TYR A 98 9.70 0.35 3.81
CA TYR A 98 10.61 1.47 3.72
C TYR A 98 9.87 2.65 3.08
N PHE A 99 9.89 3.79 3.75
CA PHE A 99 9.23 5.02 3.31
C PHE A 99 10.27 6.09 3.02
N ASP A 100 10.48 6.35 1.74
CA ASP A 100 11.39 7.36 1.23
C ASP A 100 10.59 8.53 0.63
N THR A 101 10.69 9.69 1.24
CA THR A 101 10.08 10.93 0.73
C THR A 101 11.02 11.76 -0.12
N GLY A 102 12.27 11.30 -0.30
CA GLY A 102 13.37 12.07 -0.89
C GLY A 102 14.02 13.07 0.08
N ALA A 103 13.34 13.39 1.18
CA ALA A 103 13.88 14.25 2.24
C ALA A 103 14.19 13.44 3.51
N THR A 104 13.45 12.40 3.78
CA THR A 104 13.60 11.49 4.92
C THR A 104 13.41 10.06 4.50
N GLU A 105 14.17 9.17 5.12
CA GLU A 105 14.10 7.73 4.95
C GLU A 105 13.69 7.10 6.27
N ASN A 106 12.58 6.39 6.29
CA ASN A 106 12.03 5.80 7.51
C ASN A 106 11.58 4.37 7.28
N LEU A 107 11.59 3.56 8.34
CA LEU A 107 10.86 2.31 8.37
C LEU A 107 9.48 2.56 9.00
N VAL A 108 8.45 2.09 8.34
CA VAL A 108 7.09 2.05 8.87
C VAL A 108 6.71 0.61 9.11
N LEU A 109 6.14 0.32 10.28
CA LEU A 109 5.79 -1.04 10.63
C LEU A 109 4.48 -1.14 11.42
N ALA A 110 3.90 -2.32 11.38
CA ALA A 110 2.79 -2.77 12.20
C ALA A 110 3.30 -3.87 13.15
N ASP A 111 3.18 -3.64 14.44
CA ASP A 111 3.68 -4.53 15.51
C ASP A 111 2.57 -5.34 16.18
N GLY A 112 1.46 -5.59 15.49
CA GLY A 112 0.28 -6.27 16.05
C GLY A 112 -0.55 -5.41 17.01
N SER A 113 -0.11 -4.18 17.32
CA SER A 113 -0.92 -3.19 18.04
C SER A 113 -1.98 -2.58 17.11
N THR A 114 -2.78 -1.66 17.65
CA THR A 114 -3.80 -0.95 16.87
C THR A 114 -3.27 0.28 16.15
N THR A 115 -1.96 0.53 16.20
CA THR A 115 -1.32 1.70 15.60
C THR A 115 -0.07 1.31 14.83
N LEU A 116 0.25 2.10 13.81
CA LEU A 116 1.52 2.00 13.10
C LEU A 116 2.63 2.70 13.87
N LYS A 117 3.84 2.26 13.63
CA LYS A 117 5.08 2.82 14.17
C LYS A 117 5.95 3.31 13.02
N ILE A 118 6.75 4.35 13.30
CA ILE A 118 7.74 4.89 12.37
C ILE A 118 9.08 5.00 13.08
N SER A 119 10.15 4.65 12.36
CA SER A 119 11.51 4.80 12.90
C SER A 119 11.86 6.27 13.11
N THR A 120 12.66 6.52 14.13
CA THR A 120 13.21 7.84 14.43
C THR A 120 14.70 7.87 14.08
N GLU A 121 15.29 9.04 14.01
CA GLU A 121 16.74 9.19 13.78
C GLU A 121 17.60 8.49 14.87
N SER A 122 17.06 8.28 16.05
CA SER A 122 17.72 7.55 17.13
C SER A 122 17.65 6.03 17.02
N GLY A 123 16.92 5.50 16.01
CA GLY A 123 16.71 4.07 15.84
C GLY A 123 15.51 3.49 16.61
N ASP A 124 14.86 4.30 17.45
CA ASP A 124 13.63 3.91 18.15
C ASP A 124 12.42 4.00 17.23
N PHE A 125 11.30 3.44 17.69
CA PHE A 125 10.02 3.54 16.99
C PHE A 125 9.01 4.39 17.76
N SER A 126 8.41 5.33 17.10
CA SER A 126 7.33 6.17 17.63
C SER A 126 5.99 5.84 16.98
N VAL A 127 4.91 6.07 17.70
CA VAL A 127 3.55 5.88 17.20
C VAL A 127 3.22 6.93 16.14
N ILE A 128 2.69 6.51 15.01
CA ILE A 128 2.10 7.42 14.02
C ILE A 128 0.73 7.84 14.54
N THR A 129 0.62 9.13 14.90
CA THR A 129 -0.62 9.69 15.45
C THR A 129 -1.78 9.56 14.46
N GLY A 130 -2.92 9.07 14.94
CA GLY A 130 -4.13 8.88 14.13
C GLY A 130 -4.11 7.64 13.24
N SER A 131 -3.02 6.88 13.19
CA SER A 131 -3.05 5.56 12.54
C SER A 131 -4.04 4.65 13.29
N ALA A 132 -4.75 3.83 12.54
CA ALA A 132 -5.68 2.84 13.11
C ALA A 132 -5.67 1.61 12.22
N ILE A 133 -5.33 0.48 12.84
CA ILE A 133 -5.34 -0.85 12.23
C ILE A 133 -6.02 -1.82 13.19
N ALA A 134 -6.52 -2.93 12.69
CA ALA A 134 -7.08 -3.96 13.55
C ALA A 134 -5.94 -4.67 14.32
N THR A 135 -6.22 -5.09 15.54
CA THR A 135 -5.27 -5.84 16.36
C THR A 135 -4.84 -7.12 15.62
N ASP A 136 -3.55 -7.40 15.62
CA ASP A 136 -2.95 -8.56 14.95
C ASP A 136 -3.20 -8.65 13.43
N ALA A 137 -3.68 -7.59 12.79
CA ALA A 137 -3.86 -7.57 11.33
C ALA A 137 -2.52 -7.57 10.61
N THR A 138 -2.46 -8.30 9.51
CA THR A 138 -1.38 -8.15 8.53
C THR A 138 -1.61 -6.87 7.76
N VAL A 139 -0.61 -6.00 7.72
CA VAL A 139 -0.72 -4.71 7.04
C VAL A 139 0.11 -4.74 5.76
N GLN A 140 -0.53 -4.38 4.66
CA GLN A 140 0.10 -4.18 3.37
C GLN A 140 0.43 -2.71 3.18
N PHE A 141 1.61 -2.44 2.66
CA PHE A 141 2.10 -1.10 2.40
C PHE A 141 2.44 -0.91 0.93
N ALA A 142 2.15 0.26 0.40
CA ALA A 142 2.52 0.62 -0.96
C ALA A 142 2.85 2.11 -1.04
N GLN A 143 4.08 2.45 -1.38
CA GLN A 143 4.46 3.84 -1.59
C GLN A 143 4.09 4.30 -3.00
N MET A 144 3.46 5.45 -3.10
CA MET A 144 3.24 6.16 -4.36
C MET A 144 3.47 7.65 -4.17
N VAL A 145 4.37 8.22 -4.95
CA VAL A 145 4.85 9.60 -4.78
C VAL A 145 5.39 9.78 -3.34
N ASN A 146 5.01 10.81 -2.63
CA ASN A 146 5.44 11.13 -1.27
C ASN A 146 4.46 10.61 -0.20
N ARG A 147 3.73 9.52 -0.48
CA ARG A 147 2.76 8.93 0.45
C ARG A 147 2.97 7.44 0.57
N MET A 148 2.94 6.96 1.81
CA MET A 148 2.88 5.54 2.11
C MET A 148 1.44 5.15 2.37
N TYR A 149 0.82 4.48 1.41
CA TYR A 149 -0.52 3.91 1.56
C TYR A 149 -0.45 2.61 2.34
N TYR A 150 -1.47 2.32 3.12
CA TYR A 150 -1.57 1.07 3.85
C TYR A 150 -3.00 0.57 4.00
N ALA A 151 -3.13 -0.76 4.10
CA ALA A 151 -4.37 -1.48 4.18
C ALA A 151 -4.23 -2.68 5.14
N ASP A 152 -5.28 -3.00 5.90
CA ASP A 152 -5.31 -4.08 6.89
C ASP A 152 -6.48 -5.06 6.70
N GLY A 153 -7.23 -4.94 5.62
CA GLY A 153 -8.41 -5.76 5.33
C GLY A 153 -9.64 -5.48 6.20
N ASN A 154 -9.57 -4.53 7.13
CA ASN A 154 -10.65 -4.28 8.08
C ASN A 154 -11.26 -2.88 7.97
N GLY A 155 -10.45 -1.88 7.65
CA GLY A 155 -10.84 -0.49 7.61
C GLY A 155 -10.74 0.14 6.22
N ASP A 156 -10.82 1.47 6.19
CA ASP A 156 -10.59 2.26 4.99
C ASP A 156 -9.12 2.24 4.59
N LEU A 157 -8.85 2.44 3.30
CA LEU A 157 -7.51 2.76 2.81
C LEU A 157 -6.99 4.03 3.52
N ARG A 158 -5.74 4.00 3.93
CA ARG A 158 -5.11 5.12 4.63
C ARG A 158 -3.76 5.43 4.02
N TYR A 159 -3.25 6.63 4.28
CA TYR A 159 -1.87 6.97 3.94
C TYR A 159 -1.18 7.79 5.03
N ILE A 160 0.14 7.75 4.99
CA ILE A 160 1.04 8.63 5.74
C ILE A 160 1.71 9.53 4.70
N ASP A 161 1.69 10.82 4.90
CA ASP A 161 2.37 11.77 4.02
C ASP A 161 3.80 12.08 4.48
N ASP A 162 4.50 12.93 3.74
CA ASP A 162 5.88 13.35 4.00
C ASP A 162 6.05 14.15 5.31
N SER A 163 4.97 14.67 5.88
CA SER A 163 4.98 15.30 7.21
C SER A 163 4.78 14.29 8.34
N GLY A 164 4.54 13.02 8.04
CA GLY A 164 4.17 11.98 8.98
C GLY A 164 2.71 12.02 9.43
N ALA A 165 1.88 12.86 8.79
CA ALA A 165 0.46 12.91 9.10
C ALA A 165 -0.27 11.71 8.50
N ASN A 166 -1.16 11.11 9.31
CA ASN A 166 -1.98 9.98 8.90
C ASN A 166 -3.38 10.43 8.49
N THR A 167 -3.83 9.99 7.33
CA THR A 167 -5.13 10.32 6.79
C THR A 167 -5.88 9.07 6.36
N ALA A 168 -7.15 8.95 6.80
CA ALA A 168 -8.07 7.95 6.28
C ALA A 168 -8.73 8.47 5.00
N ILE A 169 -8.82 7.62 3.99
CA ILE A 169 -9.53 7.92 2.75
C ILE A 169 -10.93 7.32 2.90
N SER A 170 -11.78 8.00 3.69
CA SER A 170 -13.13 7.51 3.99
C SER A 170 -14.16 8.11 3.05
N GLY A 171 -15.04 7.26 2.53
CA GLY A 171 -16.10 7.64 1.60
C GLY A 171 -15.60 8.12 0.25
N GLY A 172 -16.52 8.54 -0.58
CA GLY A 172 -16.21 9.05 -1.91
C GLY A 172 -15.65 10.47 -1.90
N ARG A 173 -14.94 10.81 -2.96
CA ARG A 173 -14.37 12.13 -3.25
C ARG A 173 -14.87 12.60 -4.61
N ILE A 174 -15.05 13.89 -4.80
CA ILE A 174 -15.42 14.43 -6.11
C ILE A 174 -14.17 14.50 -6.98
N THR A 175 -14.17 13.78 -8.10
CA THR A 175 -13.05 13.73 -9.03
C THR A 175 -13.22 14.67 -10.21
N SER A 176 -14.47 14.88 -10.65
CA SER A 176 -14.77 15.76 -11.76
C SER A 176 -16.20 16.26 -11.72
N ILE A 177 -16.45 17.29 -12.49
CA ILE A 177 -17.80 17.84 -12.73
C ILE A 177 -18.07 17.75 -14.21
N GLU A 178 -19.13 17.05 -14.58
CA GLU A 178 -19.63 17.00 -15.94
C GLU A 178 -20.67 18.10 -16.12
N ILE A 179 -20.43 19.03 -17.04
CA ILE A 179 -21.40 20.07 -17.41
C ILE A 179 -22.45 19.41 -18.30
N THR A 180 -23.69 19.37 -17.84
CA THR A 180 -24.83 18.80 -18.56
C THR A 180 -25.59 19.85 -19.36
N GLN A 181 -25.51 21.11 -18.93
CA GLN A 181 -26.04 22.28 -19.62
C GLN A 181 -25.08 23.46 -19.42
N ASP A 182 -24.61 24.03 -20.52
CA ASP A 182 -23.59 25.12 -20.49
C ASP A 182 -24.11 26.41 -19.85
N GLY A 183 -25.43 26.59 -19.82
CA GLY A 183 -26.04 27.87 -19.52
C GLY A 183 -25.77 28.93 -20.59
N GLU A 184 -26.26 30.15 -20.38
CA GLU A 184 -26.07 31.26 -21.32
C GLU A 184 -26.25 32.58 -20.63
N GLY A 185 -25.54 33.62 -21.09
CA GLY A 185 -25.73 34.98 -20.65
C GLY A 185 -24.98 35.38 -19.38
N TYR A 186 -24.07 34.54 -18.87
CA TYR A 186 -23.21 34.89 -17.75
C TYR A 186 -22.26 36.03 -18.15
N THR A 187 -22.15 37.02 -17.30
CA THR A 187 -21.21 38.15 -17.44
C THR A 187 -20.00 38.02 -16.52
N SER A 188 -20.07 37.12 -15.55
CA SER A 188 -19.00 36.74 -14.61
C SER A 188 -19.05 35.21 -14.38
N VAL A 189 -17.92 34.67 -13.93
CA VAL A 189 -17.82 33.23 -13.61
C VAL A 189 -18.82 32.90 -12.50
N PRO A 190 -19.79 31.98 -12.72
CA PRO A 190 -20.75 31.57 -11.71
C PRO A 190 -20.03 30.74 -10.64
N ALA A 191 -20.35 30.96 -9.36
CA ALA A 191 -19.89 30.07 -8.30
C ALA A 191 -20.59 28.71 -8.38
N ILE A 192 -19.88 27.66 -7.94
CA ILE A 192 -20.37 26.31 -7.83
C ILE A 192 -20.59 25.99 -6.35
N THR A 193 -21.77 25.50 -6.02
CA THR A 193 -22.13 25.05 -4.67
C THR A 193 -22.54 23.60 -4.67
N PHE A 194 -22.00 22.82 -3.73
CA PHE A 194 -22.38 21.43 -3.51
C PHE A 194 -23.41 21.34 -2.38
N SER A 195 -24.37 20.43 -2.50
CA SER A 195 -25.43 20.25 -1.49
C SER A 195 -24.91 19.70 -0.14
N SER A 196 -23.74 19.11 -0.11
CA SER A 196 -23.09 18.56 1.09
C SER A 196 -21.58 18.47 0.92
N GLY A 197 -20.87 18.28 2.03
CA GLY A 197 -19.42 18.07 2.07
C GLY A 197 -18.62 19.37 1.92
N ALA A 198 -17.29 19.23 1.79
CA ALA A 198 -16.34 20.33 1.78
C ALA A 198 -15.65 20.51 0.41
N ALA A 199 -16.23 19.98 -0.67
CA ALA A 199 -15.68 20.18 -2.00
C ALA A 199 -15.78 21.64 -2.45
N VAL A 200 -14.76 22.08 -3.19
CA VAL A 200 -14.70 23.39 -3.82
C VAL A 200 -14.36 23.18 -5.29
N ALA A 201 -15.03 23.94 -6.15
CA ALA A 201 -14.80 23.89 -7.58
C ALA A 201 -14.92 25.27 -8.20
N THR A 202 -14.20 25.48 -9.30
CA THR A 202 -14.20 26.70 -10.08
C THR A 202 -14.68 26.42 -11.50
N SER A 203 -15.65 27.21 -11.98
CA SER A 203 -16.13 27.15 -13.35
C SER A 203 -15.31 28.03 -14.27
N VAL A 204 -15.33 27.70 -15.58
CA VAL A 204 -14.67 28.50 -16.62
C VAL A 204 -15.72 28.95 -17.62
N LEU A 205 -15.75 30.27 -17.89
CA LEU A 205 -16.60 30.84 -18.93
C LEU A 205 -15.92 30.82 -20.30
N GLY A 206 -16.66 30.40 -21.28
CA GLY A 206 -16.33 30.52 -22.69
C GLY A 206 -17.05 31.67 -23.38
N TYR A 207 -17.01 31.66 -24.71
CA TYR A 207 -17.66 32.67 -25.53
C TYR A 207 -19.18 32.64 -25.34
N GLY A 208 -19.78 33.84 -25.32
CA GLY A 208 -21.23 33.99 -25.15
C GLY A 208 -21.74 33.83 -23.72
N GLY A 209 -20.84 33.82 -22.72
CA GLY A 209 -21.22 33.66 -21.33
C GLY A 209 -21.74 32.26 -21.00
N LYS A 210 -21.13 31.23 -21.59
CA LYS A 210 -21.41 29.82 -21.35
C LYS A 210 -20.36 29.19 -20.42
N VAL A 211 -20.74 28.29 -19.54
CA VAL A 211 -19.81 27.49 -18.74
C VAL A 211 -19.28 26.36 -19.60
N VAL A 212 -18.00 26.38 -19.92
CA VAL A 212 -17.35 25.39 -20.81
C VAL A 212 -16.69 24.24 -20.04
N SER A 213 -16.32 24.47 -18.78
CA SER A 213 -15.76 23.46 -17.91
C SER A 213 -15.87 23.88 -16.44
N ALA A 214 -15.66 22.90 -15.56
CA ALA A 214 -15.46 23.13 -14.14
C ALA A 214 -14.29 22.27 -13.65
N SER A 215 -13.41 22.85 -12.84
CA SER A 215 -12.31 22.15 -12.17
C SER A 215 -12.61 21.97 -10.70
N VAL A 216 -12.25 20.80 -10.16
CA VAL A 216 -12.35 20.54 -8.72
C VAL A 216 -11.07 21.02 -8.07
N ASP A 217 -11.17 22.04 -7.21
CA ASP A 217 -10.03 22.62 -6.49
C ASP A 217 -9.77 21.88 -5.17
N THR A 218 -10.85 21.43 -4.53
CA THR A 218 -10.81 20.58 -3.33
C THR A 218 -11.84 19.48 -3.49
N ALA A 219 -11.39 18.24 -3.48
CA ALA A 219 -12.24 17.07 -3.75
C ALA A 219 -13.28 16.80 -2.65
N GLY A 220 -13.03 17.29 -1.42
CA GLY A 220 -13.84 16.92 -0.27
C GLY A 220 -13.73 15.43 0.09
N SER A 221 -14.59 14.94 0.96
CA SER A 221 -14.65 13.53 1.35
C SER A 221 -16.04 13.16 1.91
N GLY A 222 -16.30 11.85 2.07
CA GLY A 222 -17.55 11.36 2.65
C GLY A 222 -18.75 11.39 1.72
N TYR A 223 -18.54 11.54 0.42
CA TYR A 223 -19.61 11.48 -0.58
C TYR A 223 -20.00 10.03 -0.90
N SER A 224 -21.25 9.84 -1.29
CA SER A 224 -21.76 8.55 -1.77
C SER A 224 -21.67 8.49 -3.30
N THR A 225 -21.18 7.36 -3.82
CA THR A 225 -21.21 7.08 -5.26
C THR A 225 -22.61 6.78 -5.78
N THR A 226 -23.51 6.29 -4.90
CA THR A 226 -24.90 5.98 -5.26
C THR A 226 -25.81 7.20 -5.17
N THR A 227 -25.49 8.16 -4.33
CA THR A 227 -26.20 9.44 -4.17
C THR A 227 -25.20 10.58 -4.15
N PRO A 228 -24.60 10.93 -5.31
CA PRO A 228 -23.66 12.04 -5.39
C PRO A 228 -24.30 13.36 -4.93
N PRO A 229 -23.50 14.33 -4.42
CA PRO A 229 -24.02 15.63 -4.08
C PRO A 229 -24.57 16.33 -5.32
N THR A 230 -25.66 17.02 -5.17
CA THR A 230 -26.17 17.89 -6.24
C THR A 230 -25.30 19.15 -6.35
N ILE A 231 -25.10 19.61 -7.59
CA ILE A 231 -24.35 20.83 -7.90
C ILE A 231 -25.34 21.92 -8.27
N SER A 232 -25.10 23.13 -7.78
CA SER A 232 -25.82 24.32 -8.17
C SER A 232 -24.82 25.38 -8.65
N PHE A 233 -25.11 25.97 -9.80
CA PHE A 233 -24.41 27.16 -10.28
C PHE A 233 -25.18 28.42 -9.88
N ASP A 234 -24.49 29.54 -9.69
CA ASP A 234 -25.16 30.79 -9.53
C ASP A 234 -26.12 31.01 -10.70
N ALA A 235 -27.25 31.66 -10.41
CA ALA A 235 -28.26 31.91 -11.43
C ALA A 235 -27.72 32.84 -12.53
N ALA A 236 -28.06 32.51 -13.78
CA ALA A 236 -27.76 33.38 -14.91
C ALA A 236 -28.51 34.71 -14.77
N PRO A 237 -27.92 35.82 -15.30
CA PRO A 237 -28.62 37.11 -15.38
C PRO A 237 -29.98 37.02 -16.10
N ALA A 238 -30.82 38.02 -15.90
CA ALA A 238 -32.16 38.07 -16.51
C ALA A 238 -32.09 37.90 -18.05
N GLY A 239 -32.81 36.90 -18.56
CA GLY A 239 -32.80 36.50 -19.97
C GLY A 239 -31.78 35.46 -20.34
N GLY A 240 -30.90 35.06 -19.39
CA GLY A 240 -29.98 33.94 -19.54
C GLY A 240 -30.54 32.61 -19.06
N THR A 241 -29.79 31.57 -19.27
CA THR A 241 -30.10 30.19 -18.80
C THR A 241 -29.00 29.75 -17.81
N THR A 242 -29.42 29.23 -16.64
CA THR A 242 -28.49 28.74 -15.62
C THR A 242 -27.81 27.43 -16.08
N ALA A 243 -26.51 27.32 -15.85
CA ALA A 243 -25.75 26.10 -16.12
C ALA A 243 -26.15 24.96 -15.16
N GLU A 244 -26.04 23.73 -15.65
CA GLU A 244 -26.27 22.52 -14.85
C GLU A 244 -25.07 21.56 -14.98
N GLY A 245 -24.84 20.79 -13.92
CA GLY A 245 -23.77 19.81 -13.92
C GLY A 245 -24.01 18.68 -12.92
N VAL A 246 -23.23 17.62 -13.05
CA VAL A 246 -23.25 16.45 -12.18
C VAL A 246 -21.86 16.20 -11.62
N ALA A 247 -21.77 15.98 -10.30
CA ALA A 247 -20.54 15.56 -9.66
C ALA A 247 -20.27 14.08 -9.94
N LYS A 248 -19.05 13.76 -10.36
CA LYS A 248 -18.56 12.37 -10.37
C LYS A 248 -17.82 12.12 -9.07
N VAL A 249 -18.22 11.06 -8.39
CA VAL A 249 -17.66 10.64 -7.09
C VAL A 249 -16.86 9.37 -7.32
N SER A 250 -15.61 9.38 -6.87
CA SER A 250 -14.75 8.21 -6.76
C SER A 250 -14.74 7.71 -5.32
N GLN A 251 -14.60 6.42 -5.12
CA GLN A 251 -14.53 5.79 -3.81
C GLN A 251 -13.47 4.70 -3.84
N THR A 252 -12.63 4.62 -2.80
CA THR A 252 -11.68 3.53 -2.60
C THR A 252 -12.40 2.19 -2.47
N PRO A 253 -11.74 1.07 -2.78
CA PRO A 253 -12.25 -0.26 -2.45
C PRO A 253 -12.58 -0.34 -0.96
N SER A 254 -13.69 -1.01 -0.62
CA SER A 254 -14.00 -1.29 0.78
C SER A 254 -13.02 -2.31 1.35
N LYS A 255 -12.59 -2.12 2.60
CA LYS A 255 -11.68 -3.03 3.31
C LYS A 255 -10.53 -3.55 2.43
N PRO A 256 -9.69 -2.67 1.87
CA PRO A 256 -8.57 -3.12 1.05
C PRO A 256 -7.62 -3.96 1.90
N ASP A 257 -7.13 -5.08 1.35
CA ASP A 257 -6.26 -6.02 2.06
C ASP A 257 -4.92 -6.27 1.38
N LEU A 258 -4.89 -6.51 0.07
CA LEU A 258 -3.65 -6.54 -0.69
C LEU A 258 -3.46 -5.20 -1.39
N LEU A 259 -2.24 -4.69 -1.35
CA LEU A 259 -1.93 -3.38 -1.89
C LEU A 259 -0.54 -3.38 -2.51
N VAL A 260 -0.44 -2.91 -3.75
CA VAL A 260 0.83 -2.74 -4.44
C VAL A 260 0.81 -1.51 -5.34
N THR A 261 1.97 -0.89 -5.52
CA THR A 261 2.18 0.20 -6.49
C THR A 261 2.81 -0.36 -7.76
N HIS A 262 2.19 -0.09 -8.89
CA HIS A 262 2.76 -0.39 -10.20
C HIS A 262 2.39 0.70 -11.21
N THR A 263 3.35 1.13 -12.05
CA THR A 263 3.14 2.17 -13.10
C THR A 263 2.42 3.43 -12.60
N ASN A 264 2.82 3.93 -11.42
CA ASN A 264 2.24 5.11 -10.78
C ASN A 264 0.73 5.00 -10.47
N ARG A 265 0.26 3.78 -10.20
CA ARG A 265 -1.10 3.48 -9.73
C ARG A 265 -1.02 2.54 -8.54
N LEU A 266 -2.00 2.62 -7.67
CA LEU A 266 -2.24 1.61 -6.65
C LEU A 266 -3.14 0.51 -7.24
N PHE A 267 -2.81 -0.72 -6.92
CA PHE A 267 -3.63 -1.90 -7.16
C PHE A 267 -4.03 -2.44 -5.79
N ALA A 268 -5.30 -2.75 -5.63
CA ALA A 268 -5.82 -3.26 -4.37
C ALA A 268 -6.86 -4.35 -4.59
N THR A 269 -6.93 -5.30 -3.67
CA THR A 269 -8.06 -6.23 -3.50
C THR A 269 -8.94 -5.77 -2.36
N SER A 270 -10.03 -6.48 -2.10
CA SER A 270 -10.97 -6.17 -1.03
C SER A 270 -11.27 -7.42 -0.21
N ALA A 271 -11.16 -7.30 1.11
CA ALA A 271 -11.60 -8.33 2.06
C ALA A 271 -13.10 -8.24 2.40
N ASP A 272 -13.84 -7.35 1.74
CA ASP A 272 -15.28 -7.21 1.96
C ASP A 272 -16.04 -8.36 1.29
N ALA A 273 -16.71 -9.19 2.11
CA ALA A 273 -17.48 -10.34 1.62
C ALA A 273 -18.63 -9.99 0.66
N SER A 274 -19.00 -8.72 0.54
CA SER A 274 -19.99 -8.24 -0.43
C SER A 274 -19.42 -7.99 -1.83
N VAL A 275 -18.10 -8.08 -2.00
CA VAL A 275 -17.37 -7.82 -3.24
C VAL A 275 -16.71 -9.12 -3.70
N PRO A 276 -16.59 -9.37 -5.02
CA PRO A 276 -15.86 -10.54 -5.49
C PRO A 276 -14.38 -10.51 -5.08
N ASP A 277 -13.90 -11.59 -4.49
CA ASP A 277 -12.53 -11.79 -4.01
C ASP A 277 -11.50 -12.07 -5.12
N ASP A 278 -11.99 -12.21 -6.35
CA ASP A 278 -11.21 -12.36 -7.57
C ASP A 278 -11.00 -11.03 -8.34
N THR A 279 -11.24 -9.89 -7.68
CA THR A 279 -11.20 -8.58 -8.33
C THR A 279 -10.06 -7.71 -7.83
N ILE A 280 -9.26 -7.18 -8.76
CA ILE A 280 -8.24 -6.16 -8.52
C ILE A 280 -8.82 -4.81 -8.94
N TYR A 281 -8.81 -3.85 -8.04
CA TYR A 281 -9.15 -2.46 -8.29
C TYR A 281 -7.89 -1.65 -8.58
N VAL A 282 -8.00 -0.64 -9.43
CA VAL A 282 -6.87 0.18 -9.87
C VAL A 282 -7.19 1.65 -9.65
N SER A 283 -6.31 2.39 -8.97
CA SER A 283 -6.45 3.83 -8.78
C SER A 283 -6.21 4.61 -10.07
N ASP A 284 -6.51 5.89 -10.04
CA ASP A 284 -6.05 6.80 -11.08
C ASP A 284 -4.52 6.96 -11.02
N ILE A 285 -3.96 7.45 -12.13
CA ILE A 285 -2.51 7.62 -12.23
C ILE A 285 -2.03 8.74 -11.29
N LEU A 286 -1.01 8.46 -10.49
CA LEU A 286 -0.44 9.39 -9.49
C LEU A 286 -1.45 9.88 -8.42
N ASP A 287 -2.63 9.25 -8.35
CA ASP A 287 -3.67 9.60 -7.37
C ASP A 287 -4.24 8.33 -6.73
N GLY A 288 -3.73 7.98 -5.54
CA GLY A 288 -4.19 6.83 -4.76
C GLY A 288 -5.50 7.08 -3.99
N GLU A 289 -6.06 8.27 -4.10
CA GLU A 289 -7.33 8.62 -3.48
C GLU A 289 -8.50 8.59 -4.48
N SER A 290 -8.21 8.50 -5.77
CA SER A 290 -9.19 8.46 -6.85
C SER A 290 -9.28 7.08 -7.49
N TRP A 291 -10.48 6.49 -7.46
CA TRP A 291 -10.76 5.13 -7.94
C TRP A 291 -12.07 5.09 -8.70
N ASP A 292 -12.05 4.52 -9.89
CA ASP A 292 -13.24 4.13 -10.65
C ASP A 292 -13.44 2.61 -10.49
N LEU A 293 -14.18 2.21 -9.46
CA LEU A 293 -14.37 0.79 -9.14
C LEU A 293 -15.11 0.01 -10.23
N ALA A 294 -15.87 0.71 -11.08
CA ALA A 294 -16.61 0.09 -12.17
C ALA A 294 -15.77 0.01 -13.46
N GLY A 295 -15.02 1.08 -13.78
CA GLY A 295 -14.26 1.20 -15.02
C GLY A 295 -12.83 0.69 -14.92
N ASN A 296 -12.21 0.83 -13.76
CA ASN A 296 -10.81 0.46 -13.52
C ASN A 296 -10.69 -0.75 -12.58
N SER A 297 -11.36 -1.85 -12.92
CA SER A 297 -11.24 -3.12 -12.20
C SER A 297 -10.89 -4.25 -13.16
N ILE A 298 -10.12 -5.21 -12.63
CA ILE A 298 -9.66 -6.39 -13.37
C ILE A 298 -10.15 -7.62 -12.61
N ARG A 299 -10.98 -8.43 -13.25
CA ARG A 299 -11.41 -9.69 -12.68
C ARG A 299 -10.48 -10.81 -13.10
N VAL A 300 -9.87 -11.48 -12.14
CA VAL A 300 -8.92 -12.59 -12.34
C VAL A 300 -9.69 -13.91 -12.18
N GLY A 301 -9.48 -14.85 -13.09
CA GLY A 301 -10.16 -16.16 -13.00
C GLY A 301 -11.63 -16.18 -13.42
N GLY A 302 -12.28 -15.03 -13.50
CA GLY A 302 -13.65 -14.90 -14.05
C GLY A 302 -14.74 -15.61 -13.26
N GLY A 303 -14.58 -15.74 -11.93
CA GLY A 303 -15.59 -16.33 -11.05
C GLY A 303 -15.42 -17.83 -10.84
N ASP A 304 -14.19 -18.33 -10.92
CA ASP A 304 -13.83 -19.71 -10.57
C ASP A 304 -13.88 -19.98 -9.05
N GLY A 305 -14.00 -18.91 -8.23
CA GLY A 305 -14.12 -18.98 -6.77
C GLY A 305 -12.77 -19.00 -6.04
N ASP A 306 -11.67 -18.78 -6.76
CA ASP A 306 -10.36 -18.71 -6.15
C ASP A 306 -10.03 -17.25 -5.80
N PRO A 307 -9.76 -16.93 -4.50
CA PRO A 307 -9.41 -15.59 -4.08
C PRO A 307 -8.00 -15.21 -4.53
N ILE A 308 -7.77 -13.92 -4.73
CA ILE A 308 -6.43 -13.39 -4.94
C ILE A 308 -5.71 -13.36 -3.60
N VAL A 309 -4.58 -14.04 -3.50
CA VAL A 309 -3.80 -14.18 -2.25
C VAL A 309 -2.49 -13.38 -2.25
N ALA A 310 -2.10 -12.82 -3.38
CA ALA A 310 -0.94 -11.92 -3.53
C ALA A 310 -1.09 -11.03 -4.77
N LEU A 311 -0.50 -9.83 -4.74
CA LEU A 311 -0.37 -8.89 -5.84
C LEU A 311 1.10 -8.63 -6.17
#